data_287489c787d195eccb73522e0d852e1e
#
_entry.id   287489c787d195eccb73522e0d852e1e
#
_cell.length_a   1.000
_cell.length_b   1.000
_cell.length_c   1.000
_cell.angle_alpha   90.00
_cell.angle_beta   90.00
_cell.angle_gamma   90.00
#
_symmetry.space_group_name_H-M   'P 1'
#
loop_
_entity.id
_entity.type
_entity.pdbx_description
1 polymer ?
#
loop_
_entity_poly.entity_id
_entity_poly.type
_entity_poly.pdbx_seq_one_letter_code
_entity_poly.pdbx_strand_id
1 'polypeptide(L)'
;MLVITFNYSDLDWALTQNNLGNAYSNRIKGDKAGNVENAISLFKAVLQVINCDNLPQDWAQMQNNLGIAYYKRVKGEKSQNIENAIDCFNYALQVRTSQTFPQKNAETLDNLGMLYQNEGRFNCAYNTYESAITIIESLRDEIISGEESKRKQAEEWNRLYRNMVQVCLQLKEETLALEYIERSKTRNLVELILERDRKTIFPPNVVTQLEQLRDEIAQGQYKIQNSTAENPTALAQHLQELRQQKKDLEDKYLPVGSGFNFNKFQATLDKNTAVIEWYITSSGLETFIITSDNLQRFHSSTSTDNLKAFTDCNFNYLDAYYSNKDEWKDNLPSNLNQLAGILNIEEIIKLIPKNCSHLTLIPHRYLHLFPLHALPLSDNSFLCDKFPDGVSYAPSCQLLQQLNLRQRVNFKSLFAIQNPTEDLDYTDLEVETISSLFADKEILSKKQANQTALSQASSQIQQANYLHFSCHGTFNLNSPQDSCLLLAGAVENEELNLNKCLTLGNLFERDFNLNQCRLVVLSACETGLIDFQNTSDEYIGL
;
A
#
# COMPACT_ATOMS: atom_id res chain seq x y z
N MET A 1 -51.95 -16.66 9.40
CA MET A 1 -50.49 -16.86 9.34
C MET A 1 -50.22 -17.82 8.18
N LEU A 2 -49.99 -17.31 6.98
CA LEU A 2 -49.63 -18.11 5.79
C LEU A 2 -48.15 -18.47 5.94
N VAL A 3 -47.89 -19.75 6.24
CA VAL A 3 -46.53 -20.32 6.12
C VAL A 3 -46.27 -20.47 4.62
N ILE A 4 -45.55 -19.52 4.02
CA ILE A 4 -45.03 -19.66 2.67
C ILE A 4 -43.90 -20.69 2.77
N THR A 5 -44.16 -21.90 2.33
CA THR A 5 -43.12 -22.94 2.16
C THR A 5 -42.24 -22.52 0.99
N PHE A 6 -41.04 -22.10 1.28
CA PHE A 6 -40.03 -21.78 0.25
C PHE A 6 -39.71 -23.04 -0.54
N ASN A 7 -39.89 -22.99 -1.86
CA ASN A 7 -39.45 -24.02 -2.79
C ASN A 7 -38.04 -23.66 -3.32
N TYR A 8 -37.20 -24.65 -3.56
CA TYR A 8 -35.87 -24.47 -4.20
C TYR A 8 -35.97 -23.69 -5.52
N SER A 9 -37.06 -23.81 -6.25
CA SER A 9 -37.37 -23.06 -7.48
C SER A 9 -37.46 -21.54 -7.27
N ASP A 10 -37.86 -21.08 -6.09
CA ASP A 10 -38.03 -19.64 -5.80
C ASP A 10 -36.70 -18.99 -5.51
N LEU A 11 -35.75 -19.71 -4.90
CA LEU A 11 -34.37 -19.23 -4.67
C LEU A 11 -33.58 -19.14 -5.97
N ASP A 12 -33.64 -20.17 -6.83
CA ASP A 12 -32.98 -20.17 -8.13
C ASP A 12 -33.51 -19.05 -9.03
N TRP A 13 -34.82 -18.80 -8.99
CA TRP A 13 -35.44 -17.68 -9.68
C TRP A 13 -34.92 -16.36 -9.14
N ALA A 14 -34.88 -16.17 -7.81
CA ALA A 14 -34.39 -14.94 -7.17
C ALA A 14 -32.93 -14.65 -7.52
N LEU A 15 -32.05 -15.67 -7.48
CA LEU A 15 -30.66 -15.56 -7.87
C LEU A 15 -30.51 -15.20 -9.35
N THR A 16 -31.32 -15.78 -10.23
CA THR A 16 -31.31 -15.46 -11.66
C THR A 16 -31.74 -14.03 -11.91
N GLN A 17 -32.83 -13.54 -11.24
CA GLN A 17 -33.26 -12.15 -11.36
C GLN A 17 -32.23 -11.18 -10.80
N ASN A 18 -31.54 -11.54 -9.70
CA ASN A 18 -30.42 -10.75 -9.19
C ASN A 18 -29.30 -10.59 -10.21
N ASN A 19 -28.84 -11.69 -10.80
CA ASN A 19 -27.77 -11.67 -11.80
C ASN A 19 -28.16 -10.86 -13.03
N LEU A 20 -29.41 -10.98 -13.48
CA LEU A 20 -29.95 -10.20 -14.57
C LEU A 20 -30.04 -8.70 -14.21
N GLY A 21 -30.48 -8.37 -12.99
CA GLY A 21 -30.52 -7.01 -12.47
C GLY A 21 -29.14 -6.36 -12.43
N ASN A 22 -28.13 -7.09 -11.94
CA ASN A 22 -26.74 -6.66 -11.93
C ASN A 22 -26.19 -6.45 -13.38
N ALA A 23 -26.51 -7.36 -14.29
CA ALA A 23 -26.14 -7.22 -15.70
C ALA A 23 -26.74 -5.95 -16.33
N TYR A 24 -28.01 -5.66 -16.06
CA TYR A 24 -28.64 -4.41 -16.50
C TYR A 24 -28.02 -3.18 -15.84
N SER A 25 -27.80 -3.19 -14.53
CA SER A 25 -27.22 -2.06 -13.79
C SER A 25 -25.82 -1.67 -14.28
N ASN A 26 -25.07 -2.65 -14.81
CA ASN A 26 -23.70 -2.47 -15.32
C ASN A 26 -23.58 -2.39 -16.84
N ARG A 27 -24.69 -2.53 -17.56
CA ARG A 27 -24.71 -2.52 -19.02
C ARG A 27 -24.32 -1.15 -19.59
N ILE A 28 -23.28 -1.10 -20.40
CA ILE A 28 -22.77 0.12 -21.03
C ILE A 28 -23.53 0.45 -22.33
N LYS A 29 -23.98 -0.60 -23.07
CA LYS A 29 -24.67 -0.45 -24.37
C LYS A 29 -26.18 -0.25 -24.19
N GLY A 30 -26.78 0.55 -25.07
CA GLY A 30 -28.22 0.81 -25.14
C GLY A 30 -28.65 2.00 -24.26
N ASP A 31 -29.95 2.09 -23.97
CA ASP A 31 -30.51 3.14 -23.12
C ASP A 31 -30.11 2.92 -21.66
N LYS A 32 -29.16 3.71 -21.19
CA LYS A 32 -28.68 3.67 -19.79
C LYS A 32 -29.82 3.85 -18.77
N ALA A 33 -30.73 4.80 -19.02
CA ALA A 33 -31.83 5.06 -18.10
C ALA A 33 -32.80 3.88 -18.06
N GLY A 34 -33.14 3.31 -19.22
CA GLY A 34 -33.97 2.10 -19.30
C GLY A 34 -33.33 0.89 -18.67
N ASN A 35 -32.01 0.72 -18.81
CA ASN A 35 -31.28 -0.37 -18.17
C ASN A 35 -31.38 -0.29 -16.61
N VAL A 36 -31.24 0.92 -16.04
CA VAL A 36 -31.37 1.11 -14.58
C VAL A 36 -32.79 0.84 -14.10
N GLU A 37 -33.83 1.27 -14.84
CA GLU A 37 -35.22 0.96 -14.49
C GLU A 37 -35.51 -0.55 -14.50
N ASN A 38 -34.96 -1.27 -15.51
CA ASN A 38 -35.06 -2.73 -15.57
C ASN A 38 -34.41 -3.38 -14.35
N ALA A 39 -33.22 -2.92 -13.96
CA ALA A 39 -32.54 -3.42 -12.77
C ALA A 39 -33.36 -3.19 -11.49
N ILE A 40 -33.91 -1.98 -11.30
CA ILE A 40 -34.79 -1.66 -10.16
C ILE A 40 -36.02 -2.55 -10.13
N SER A 41 -36.67 -2.77 -11.29
CA SER A 41 -37.83 -3.65 -11.39
C SER A 41 -37.52 -5.08 -10.98
N LEU A 42 -36.39 -5.62 -11.42
CA LEU A 42 -35.95 -6.97 -11.09
C LEU A 42 -35.63 -7.12 -9.61
N PHE A 43 -34.84 -6.20 -9.03
CA PHE A 43 -34.53 -6.24 -7.59
C PHE A 43 -35.79 -6.12 -6.72
N LYS A 44 -36.74 -5.25 -7.08
CA LYS A 44 -38.04 -5.14 -6.41
C LYS A 44 -38.86 -6.41 -6.51
N ALA A 45 -38.87 -7.08 -7.66
CA ALA A 45 -39.58 -8.35 -7.83
C ALA A 45 -38.99 -9.44 -6.90
N VAL A 46 -37.67 -9.51 -6.78
CA VAL A 46 -37.00 -10.42 -5.84
C VAL A 46 -37.40 -10.12 -4.40
N LEU A 47 -37.44 -8.85 -3.99
CA LEU A 47 -37.80 -8.43 -2.63
C LEU A 47 -39.30 -8.66 -2.29
N GLN A 48 -40.12 -9.04 -3.26
CA GLN A 48 -41.50 -9.53 -3.00
C GLN A 48 -41.52 -10.98 -2.50
N VAL A 49 -40.47 -11.74 -2.87
CA VAL A 49 -40.36 -13.18 -2.58
C VAL A 49 -39.47 -13.45 -1.39
N ILE A 50 -38.35 -12.73 -1.28
CA ILE A 50 -37.40 -12.86 -0.17
C ILE A 50 -37.53 -11.69 0.81
N ASN A 51 -37.34 -11.96 2.09
CA ASN A 51 -37.35 -10.96 3.15
C ASN A 51 -36.28 -11.25 4.21
N CYS A 52 -36.13 -10.34 5.17
CA CYS A 52 -35.11 -10.44 6.21
C CYS A 52 -35.27 -11.69 7.10
N ASP A 53 -36.50 -12.21 7.27
CA ASP A 53 -36.76 -13.35 8.16
C ASP A 53 -36.44 -14.69 7.49
N ASN A 54 -36.70 -14.81 6.16
CA ASN A 54 -36.53 -16.08 5.45
C ASN A 54 -35.13 -16.27 4.85
N LEU A 55 -34.56 -15.21 4.24
CA LEU A 55 -33.23 -15.24 3.58
C LEU A 55 -32.49 -13.92 3.84
N PRO A 56 -32.00 -13.69 5.07
CA PRO A 56 -31.44 -12.40 5.48
C PRO A 56 -30.25 -11.97 4.63
N GLN A 57 -29.33 -12.88 4.26
CA GLN A 57 -28.15 -12.54 3.47
C GLN A 57 -28.52 -12.12 2.04
N ASP A 58 -29.38 -12.90 1.39
CA ASP A 58 -29.85 -12.62 0.02
C ASP A 58 -30.68 -11.34 -0.01
N TRP A 59 -31.53 -11.14 0.98
CA TRP A 59 -32.29 -9.91 1.14
C TRP A 59 -31.38 -8.69 1.29
N ALA A 60 -30.35 -8.75 2.13
CA ALA A 60 -29.38 -7.68 2.29
C ALA A 60 -28.57 -7.43 1.01
N GLN A 61 -28.25 -8.49 0.25
CA GLN A 61 -27.62 -8.35 -1.05
C GLN A 61 -28.52 -7.60 -2.03
N MET A 62 -29.83 -7.93 -2.06
CA MET A 62 -30.81 -7.24 -2.91
C MET A 62 -30.98 -5.78 -2.51
N GLN A 63 -31.04 -5.49 -1.21
CA GLN A 63 -31.09 -4.11 -0.72
C GLN A 63 -29.85 -3.31 -1.15
N ASN A 64 -28.66 -3.86 -1.01
CA ASN A 64 -27.43 -3.20 -1.47
C ASN A 64 -27.47 -2.93 -2.99
N ASN A 65 -27.87 -3.91 -3.80
CA ASN A 65 -27.92 -3.77 -5.26
C ASN A 65 -29.00 -2.77 -5.70
N LEU A 66 -30.15 -2.77 -5.02
CA LEU A 66 -31.21 -1.79 -5.24
C LEU A 66 -30.76 -0.37 -4.86
N GLY A 67 -29.99 -0.22 -3.78
CA GLY A 67 -29.39 1.05 -3.38
C GLY A 67 -28.45 1.61 -4.48
N ILE A 68 -27.58 0.76 -5.03
CA ILE A 68 -26.72 1.13 -6.16
C ILE A 68 -27.55 1.53 -7.40
N ALA A 69 -28.64 0.81 -7.68
CA ALA A 69 -29.48 1.10 -8.81
C ALA A 69 -30.25 2.44 -8.64
N TYR A 70 -30.76 2.72 -7.44
CA TYR A 70 -31.37 4.02 -7.12
C TYR A 70 -30.35 5.17 -7.23
N TYR A 71 -29.15 4.98 -6.74
CA TYR A 71 -28.08 5.97 -6.88
C TYR A 71 -27.74 6.29 -8.35
N LYS A 72 -27.74 5.28 -9.23
CA LYS A 72 -27.51 5.44 -10.69
C LYS A 72 -28.74 5.97 -11.43
N ARG A 73 -29.91 6.05 -10.79
CA ARG A 73 -31.19 6.37 -11.44
C ARG A 73 -31.24 7.84 -11.89
N VAL A 74 -31.55 8.05 -13.16
CA VAL A 74 -31.71 9.39 -13.76
C VAL A 74 -33.18 9.82 -13.79
N LYS A 75 -34.13 8.87 -13.83
CA LYS A 75 -35.56 9.16 -13.85
C LYS A 75 -36.10 9.49 -12.44
N GLY A 76 -37.11 10.35 -12.38
CA GLY A 76 -37.72 10.80 -11.13
C GLY A 76 -36.93 11.92 -10.44
N GLU A 77 -37.34 12.25 -9.23
CA GLU A 77 -36.70 13.29 -8.42
C GLU A 77 -35.37 12.78 -7.85
N LYS A 78 -34.27 13.54 -8.12
CA LYS A 78 -32.92 13.14 -7.70
C LYS A 78 -32.86 12.97 -6.17
N SER A 79 -33.40 13.90 -5.39
CA SER A 79 -33.41 13.84 -3.94
C SER A 79 -34.09 12.56 -3.41
N GLN A 80 -35.24 12.18 -3.99
CA GLN A 80 -35.93 10.95 -3.61
C GLN A 80 -35.15 9.71 -3.97
N ASN A 81 -34.46 9.68 -5.11
CA ASN A 81 -33.59 8.58 -5.50
C ASN A 81 -32.42 8.40 -4.52
N ILE A 82 -31.83 9.50 -4.06
CA ILE A 82 -30.75 9.51 -3.07
C ILE A 82 -31.24 8.94 -1.73
N GLU A 83 -32.37 9.43 -1.20
CA GLU A 83 -32.89 8.92 0.07
C GLU A 83 -33.29 7.44 -0.05
N ASN A 84 -33.93 7.01 -1.15
CA ASN A 84 -34.22 5.60 -1.39
C ASN A 84 -32.94 4.74 -1.42
N ALA A 85 -31.84 5.25 -1.97
CA ALA A 85 -30.56 4.55 -1.99
C ALA A 85 -29.97 4.43 -0.57
N ILE A 86 -30.01 5.51 0.22
CA ILE A 86 -29.56 5.53 1.63
C ILE A 86 -30.38 4.51 2.45
N ASP A 87 -31.69 4.50 2.32
CA ASP A 87 -32.57 3.55 3.02
C ASP A 87 -32.21 2.10 2.67
N CYS A 88 -32.00 1.81 1.39
CA CYS A 88 -31.63 0.48 0.93
C CYS A 88 -30.27 0.04 1.52
N PHE A 89 -29.25 0.91 1.54
CA PHE A 89 -27.96 0.58 2.16
C PHE A 89 -28.11 0.36 3.67
N ASN A 90 -28.89 1.20 4.36
CA ASN A 90 -29.14 1.04 5.78
C ASN A 90 -29.88 -0.27 6.10
N TYR A 91 -30.86 -0.68 5.28
CA TYR A 91 -31.49 -2.00 5.41
C TYR A 91 -30.47 -3.13 5.23
N ALA A 92 -29.60 -3.05 4.24
CA ALA A 92 -28.56 -4.05 4.05
C ALA A 92 -27.63 -4.15 5.28
N LEU A 93 -27.25 -3.02 5.89
CA LEU A 93 -26.38 -2.95 7.06
C LEU A 93 -27.01 -3.52 8.34
N GLN A 94 -28.35 -3.64 8.42
CA GLN A 94 -29.02 -4.31 9.55
C GLN A 94 -28.65 -5.81 9.63
N VAL A 95 -28.41 -6.44 8.48
CA VAL A 95 -28.01 -7.85 8.39
C VAL A 95 -26.49 -7.98 8.26
N ARG A 96 -25.88 -7.17 7.39
CA ARG A 96 -24.46 -7.13 7.16
C ARG A 96 -23.78 -6.31 8.26
N THR A 97 -23.67 -6.88 9.45
CA THR A 97 -22.98 -6.20 10.55
C THR A 97 -21.47 -6.42 10.46
N SER A 98 -20.70 -5.55 11.10
CA SER A 98 -19.24 -5.70 11.19
C SER A 98 -18.82 -6.98 11.91
N GLN A 99 -19.67 -7.54 12.74
CA GLN A 99 -19.42 -8.77 13.48
C GLN A 99 -19.72 -10.02 12.66
N THR A 100 -20.85 -10.04 11.93
CA THR A 100 -21.30 -11.25 11.23
C THR A 100 -20.77 -11.37 9.80
N PHE A 101 -20.77 -10.25 9.06
CA PHE A 101 -20.35 -10.21 7.65
C PHE A 101 -19.45 -9.01 7.38
N PRO A 102 -18.26 -8.94 8.02
CA PRO A 102 -17.43 -7.74 8.01
C PRO A 102 -17.04 -7.28 6.59
N GLN A 103 -16.66 -8.18 5.68
CA GLN A 103 -16.33 -7.80 4.31
C GLN A 103 -17.55 -7.21 3.57
N LYS A 104 -18.73 -7.84 3.69
CA LYS A 104 -19.98 -7.34 3.06
C LYS A 104 -20.49 -6.06 3.71
N ASN A 105 -20.23 -5.89 5.00
CA ASN A 105 -20.50 -4.64 5.70
C ASN A 105 -19.64 -3.51 5.12
N ALA A 106 -18.31 -3.71 5.00
CA ALA A 106 -17.39 -2.74 4.43
C ALA A 106 -17.72 -2.37 2.98
N GLU A 107 -18.10 -3.36 2.13
CA GLU A 107 -18.57 -3.11 0.75
C GLU A 107 -19.82 -2.20 0.73
N THR A 108 -20.78 -2.44 1.64
CA THR A 108 -22.01 -1.63 1.72
C THR A 108 -21.71 -0.23 2.24
N LEU A 109 -20.83 -0.11 3.23
CA LEU A 109 -20.35 1.18 3.75
C LEU A 109 -19.58 1.97 2.68
N ASP A 110 -18.74 1.34 1.85
CA ASP A 110 -18.04 2.02 0.74
C ASP A 110 -19.06 2.61 -0.26
N ASN A 111 -20.09 1.84 -0.64
CA ASN A 111 -21.14 2.32 -1.52
C ASN A 111 -21.92 3.52 -0.92
N LEU A 112 -22.27 3.44 0.36
CA LEU A 112 -22.94 4.53 1.08
C LEU A 112 -22.05 5.76 1.24
N GLY A 113 -20.77 5.56 1.54
CA GLY A 113 -19.77 6.62 1.64
C GLY A 113 -19.59 7.36 0.31
N MET A 114 -19.51 6.61 -0.81
CA MET A 114 -19.46 7.21 -2.16
C MET A 114 -20.69 8.06 -2.46
N LEU A 115 -21.88 7.59 -2.09
CA LEU A 115 -23.11 8.36 -2.25
C LEU A 115 -23.04 9.67 -1.45
N TYR A 116 -22.68 9.63 -0.17
CA TYR A 116 -22.53 10.83 0.66
C TYR A 116 -21.46 11.78 0.12
N GLN A 117 -20.33 11.29 -0.32
CA GLN A 117 -19.25 12.09 -0.92
C GLN A 117 -19.74 12.84 -2.15
N ASN A 118 -20.42 12.14 -3.08
CA ASN A 118 -20.90 12.74 -4.33
C ASN A 118 -22.04 13.75 -4.12
N GLU A 119 -22.79 13.63 -3.04
CA GLU A 119 -23.81 14.60 -2.65
C GLU A 119 -23.28 15.72 -1.74
N GLY A 120 -21.95 15.80 -1.54
CA GLY A 120 -21.30 16.83 -0.72
C GLY A 120 -21.54 16.70 0.79
N ARG A 121 -22.07 15.57 1.26
CA ARG A 121 -22.30 15.26 2.67
C ARG A 121 -21.00 14.72 3.31
N PHE A 122 -19.91 15.53 3.28
CA PHE A 122 -18.56 15.06 3.58
C PHE A 122 -18.38 14.50 5.00
N ASN A 123 -19.04 15.06 6.02
CA ASN A 123 -18.97 14.50 7.37
C ASN A 123 -19.60 13.11 7.47
N CYS A 124 -20.71 12.87 6.76
CA CYS A 124 -21.33 11.55 6.68
C CYS A 124 -20.43 10.57 5.92
N ALA A 125 -19.83 11.01 4.81
CA ALA A 125 -18.90 10.21 4.03
C ALA A 125 -17.68 9.81 4.87
N TYR A 126 -17.09 10.75 5.62
CA TYR A 126 -15.97 10.51 6.53
C TYR A 126 -16.28 9.39 7.53
N ASN A 127 -17.35 9.54 8.32
CA ASN A 127 -17.71 8.56 9.34
C ASN A 127 -18.00 7.17 8.74
N THR A 128 -18.60 7.15 7.55
CA THR A 128 -18.94 5.90 6.84
C THR A 128 -17.68 5.21 6.32
N TYR A 129 -16.76 5.96 5.70
CA TYR A 129 -15.49 5.41 5.24
C TYR A 129 -14.57 4.99 6.39
N GLU A 130 -14.53 5.75 7.49
CA GLU A 130 -13.75 5.38 8.67
C GLU A 130 -14.21 4.04 9.24
N SER A 131 -15.52 3.83 9.34
CA SER A 131 -16.09 2.55 9.74
C SER A 131 -15.68 1.41 8.80
N ALA A 132 -15.75 1.63 7.48
CA ALA A 132 -15.32 0.65 6.48
C ALA A 132 -13.83 0.33 6.59
N ILE A 133 -12.96 1.35 6.70
CA ILE A 133 -11.51 1.19 6.81
C ILE A 133 -11.14 0.40 8.07
N THR A 134 -11.76 0.71 9.21
CA THR A 134 -11.52 -0.01 10.47
C THR A 134 -11.82 -1.50 10.33
N ILE A 135 -12.91 -1.86 9.65
CA ILE A 135 -13.29 -3.26 9.40
C ILE A 135 -12.27 -3.94 8.49
N ILE A 136 -11.88 -3.28 7.39
CA ILE A 136 -10.93 -3.83 6.43
C ILE A 136 -9.56 -4.07 7.06
N GLU A 137 -9.11 -3.13 7.89
CA GLU A 137 -7.84 -3.27 8.59
C GLU A 137 -7.87 -4.46 9.55
N SER A 138 -8.97 -4.66 10.26
CA SER A 138 -9.11 -5.82 11.13
C SER A 138 -9.14 -7.14 10.35
N LEU A 139 -9.82 -7.19 9.19
CA LEU A 139 -9.84 -8.36 8.32
C LEU A 139 -8.47 -8.70 7.74
N ARG A 140 -7.69 -7.68 7.38
CA ARG A 140 -6.34 -7.87 6.84
C ARG A 140 -5.43 -8.56 7.85
N ASP A 141 -5.53 -8.18 9.11
CA ASP A 141 -4.77 -8.80 10.22
C ASP A 141 -5.11 -10.29 10.43
N GLU A 142 -6.24 -10.75 9.89
CA GLU A 142 -6.70 -12.14 9.97
C GLU A 142 -6.24 -13.01 8.78
N ILE A 143 -5.70 -12.42 7.71
CA ILE A 143 -5.25 -13.17 6.55
C ILE A 143 -3.96 -13.93 6.90
N ILE A 144 -4.09 -15.23 7.07
CA ILE A 144 -2.98 -16.16 7.35
C ILE A 144 -2.28 -16.57 6.03
N SER A 145 -3.02 -16.57 4.91
CA SER A 145 -2.52 -17.04 3.61
C SER A 145 -1.80 -15.92 2.85
N GLY A 146 -0.49 -16.10 2.69
CA GLY A 146 0.42 -15.49 1.68
C GLY A 146 0.23 -14.01 1.31
N GLU A 147 1.34 -13.41 0.95
CA GLU A 147 1.42 -12.00 0.54
C GLU A 147 0.55 -11.67 -0.68
N GLU A 148 0.35 -12.62 -1.61
CA GLU A 148 -0.50 -12.41 -2.78
C GLU A 148 -1.96 -12.14 -2.40
N SER A 149 -2.48 -12.83 -1.38
CA SER A 149 -3.85 -12.59 -0.88
C SER A 149 -3.99 -11.24 -0.19
N LYS A 150 -2.98 -10.85 0.58
CA LYS A 150 -2.93 -9.51 1.22
C LYS A 150 -2.81 -8.40 0.16
N ARG A 151 -2.00 -8.61 -0.87
CA ARG A 151 -1.85 -7.68 -1.98
C ARG A 151 -3.17 -7.49 -2.75
N LYS A 152 -3.84 -8.59 -3.13
CA LYS A 152 -5.15 -8.52 -3.81
C LYS A 152 -6.18 -7.77 -2.96
N GLN A 153 -6.21 -8.01 -1.66
CA GLN A 153 -7.09 -7.27 -0.76
C GLN A 153 -6.73 -5.77 -0.71
N ALA A 154 -5.44 -5.42 -0.64
CA ALA A 154 -5.01 -4.02 -0.67
C ALA A 154 -5.45 -3.32 -1.95
N GLU A 155 -5.31 -3.96 -3.11
CA GLU A 155 -5.75 -3.43 -4.41
C GLU A 155 -7.28 -3.20 -4.45
N GLU A 156 -8.05 -4.15 -3.92
CA GLU A 156 -9.52 -4.05 -3.85
C GLU A 156 -9.95 -2.81 -3.06
N TRP A 157 -9.26 -2.48 -1.96
CA TRP A 157 -9.63 -1.42 -1.05
C TRP A 157 -8.90 -0.09 -1.24
N ASN A 158 -7.92 -0.02 -2.14
CA ASN A 158 -7.21 1.24 -2.44
C ASN A 158 -8.14 2.40 -2.81
N ARG A 159 -9.28 2.09 -3.48
CA ARG A 159 -10.29 3.11 -3.80
C ARG A 159 -10.89 3.74 -2.53
N LEU A 160 -11.16 2.94 -1.52
CA LEU A 160 -11.74 3.40 -0.24
C LEU A 160 -10.82 4.42 0.44
N TYR A 161 -9.51 4.11 0.52
CA TYR A 161 -8.53 5.05 1.07
C TYR A 161 -8.43 6.34 0.26
N ARG A 162 -8.37 6.25 -1.07
CA ARG A 162 -8.34 7.44 -1.93
C ARG A 162 -9.58 8.32 -1.75
N ASN A 163 -10.75 7.72 -1.65
CA ASN A 163 -11.99 8.45 -1.38
C ASN A 163 -11.95 9.11 -0.01
N MET A 164 -11.46 8.42 1.02
CA MET A 164 -11.30 8.97 2.36
C MET A 164 -10.35 10.17 2.38
N VAL A 165 -9.18 10.06 1.72
CA VAL A 165 -8.24 11.18 1.56
C VAL A 165 -8.92 12.37 0.90
N GLN A 166 -9.67 12.16 -0.18
CA GLN A 166 -10.41 13.25 -0.84
C GLN A 166 -11.44 13.90 0.10
N VAL A 167 -12.16 13.11 0.88
CA VAL A 167 -13.12 13.64 1.86
C VAL A 167 -12.42 14.47 2.94
N CYS A 168 -11.30 14.01 3.50
CA CYS A 168 -10.50 14.78 4.44
C CYS A 168 -10.04 16.12 3.84
N LEU A 169 -9.60 16.12 2.58
CA LEU A 169 -9.19 17.35 1.89
C LEU A 169 -10.35 18.31 1.62
N GLN A 170 -11.56 17.81 1.33
CA GLN A 170 -12.76 18.65 1.21
C GLN A 170 -13.19 19.24 2.56
N LEU A 171 -12.95 18.54 3.66
CA LEU A 171 -13.16 19.01 5.02
C LEU A 171 -12.05 19.97 5.50
N LYS A 172 -10.98 20.17 4.71
CA LYS A 172 -9.78 20.95 5.05
C LYS A 172 -8.97 20.36 6.21
N GLU A 173 -9.05 19.07 6.41
CA GLU A 173 -8.33 18.30 7.42
C GLU A 173 -7.07 17.68 6.79
N GLU A 174 -6.06 18.54 6.47
CA GLU A 174 -4.86 18.14 5.73
C GLU A 174 -4.00 17.12 6.50
N THR A 175 -3.87 17.31 7.80
CA THR A 175 -3.16 16.39 8.70
C THR A 175 -3.80 14.99 8.67
N LEU A 176 -5.13 14.97 8.76
CA LEU A 176 -5.88 13.71 8.74
C LEU A 176 -5.82 13.03 7.36
N ALA A 177 -5.84 13.84 6.28
CA ALA A 177 -5.62 13.32 4.93
C ALA A 177 -4.28 12.60 4.83
N LEU A 178 -3.20 13.19 5.38
CA LEU A 178 -1.87 12.60 5.39
C LEU A 178 -1.82 11.31 6.23
N GLU A 179 -2.52 11.25 7.36
CA GLU A 179 -2.61 10.03 8.15
C GLU A 179 -3.29 8.88 7.39
N TYR A 180 -4.33 9.16 6.59
CA TYR A 180 -4.94 8.13 5.73
C TYR A 180 -4.09 7.79 4.50
N ILE A 181 -3.31 8.73 3.97
CA ILE A 181 -2.32 8.46 2.93
C ILE A 181 -1.29 7.45 3.44
N GLU A 182 -0.72 7.69 4.61
CA GLU A 182 0.25 6.80 5.23
C GLU A 182 -0.34 5.41 5.56
N ARG A 183 -1.61 5.35 5.95
CA ARG A 183 -2.33 4.08 6.16
C ARG A 183 -2.57 3.30 4.87
N SER A 184 -2.59 3.97 3.71
CA SER A 184 -2.75 3.32 2.40
C SER A 184 -1.44 2.88 1.78
N LYS A 185 -0.33 3.59 2.07
CA LYS A 185 0.98 3.37 1.48
C LYS A 185 1.78 2.27 2.20
N THR A 186 2.64 1.61 1.45
CA THR A 186 3.70 0.71 1.97
C THR A 186 3.23 -0.32 3.00
N ARG A 187 1.97 -0.67 2.95
CA ARG A 187 1.32 -1.48 3.98
C ARG A 187 1.91 -2.88 4.07
N ASN A 188 2.17 -3.52 2.93
CA ASN A 188 2.82 -4.83 2.90
C ASN A 188 4.26 -4.75 3.43
N LEU A 189 5.02 -3.72 3.03
CA LEU A 189 6.39 -3.53 3.51
C LEU A 189 6.43 -3.30 5.03
N VAL A 190 5.55 -2.45 5.56
CA VAL A 190 5.42 -2.22 7.01
C VAL A 190 5.05 -3.52 7.73
N GLU A 191 4.11 -4.31 7.20
CA GLU A 191 3.72 -5.59 7.78
C GLU A 191 4.86 -6.61 7.77
N LEU A 192 5.63 -6.70 6.67
CA LEU A 192 6.81 -7.57 6.59
C LEU A 192 7.86 -7.20 7.66
N ILE A 193 8.11 -5.89 7.82
CA ILE A 193 9.01 -5.39 8.85
C ILE A 193 8.46 -5.73 10.24
N LEU A 194 7.19 -5.49 10.50
CA LEU A 194 6.54 -5.80 11.78
C LEU A 194 6.51 -7.31 12.06
N GLU A 195 6.30 -8.16 11.07
CA GLU A 195 6.32 -9.61 11.23
C GLU A 195 7.72 -10.12 11.59
N ARG A 196 8.75 -9.60 10.94
CA ARG A 196 10.14 -9.86 11.31
C ARG A 196 10.42 -9.38 12.74
N ASP A 197 10.02 -8.16 13.08
CA ASP A 197 10.26 -7.57 14.39
C ASP A 197 9.48 -8.29 15.49
N ARG A 198 8.27 -8.78 15.25
CA ARG A 198 7.53 -9.65 16.17
C ARG A 198 8.34 -10.88 16.57
N LYS A 199 8.98 -11.55 15.61
CA LYS A 199 9.81 -12.74 15.85
C LYS A 199 11.07 -12.44 16.66
N THR A 200 11.56 -11.20 16.64
CA THR A 200 12.81 -10.77 17.30
C THR A 200 12.59 -10.03 18.62
N ILE A 201 11.50 -9.27 18.75
CA ILE A 201 11.22 -8.41 19.91
C ILE A 201 10.31 -9.09 20.92
N PHE A 202 9.35 -9.90 20.45
CA PHE A 202 8.38 -10.53 21.35
C PHE A 202 8.96 -11.73 22.08
N PRO A 203 8.63 -11.91 23.37
CA PRO A 203 8.94 -13.15 24.07
C PRO A 203 8.30 -14.35 23.35
N PRO A 204 8.96 -15.53 23.30
CA PRO A 204 8.45 -16.70 22.56
C PRO A 204 7.03 -17.13 22.95
N ASN A 205 6.69 -17.02 24.24
CA ASN A 205 5.33 -17.33 24.73
C ASN A 205 4.28 -16.34 24.20
N VAL A 206 4.64 -15.08 23.96
CA VAL A 206 3.74 -14.06 23.39
C VAL A 206 3.53 -14.33 21.89
N VAL A 207 4.59 -14.71 21.18
CA VAL A 207 4.48 -15.13 19.75
C VAL A 207 3.50 -16.29 19.62
N THR A 208 3.68 -17.34 20.43
CA THR A 208 2.77 -18.51 20.42
C THR A 208 1.32 -18.11 20.74
N GLN A 209 1.12 -17.22 21.70
CA GLN A 209 -0.22 -16.74 22.06
C GLN A 209 -0.87 -15.93 20.92
N LEU A 210 -0.10 -15.10 20.22
CA LEU A 210 -0.60 -14.35 19.07
C LEU A 210 -0.98 -15.27 17.91
N GLU A 211 -0.19 -16.31 17.64
CA GLU A 211 -0.49 -17.32 16.64
C GLU A 211 -1.79 -18.07 16.96
N GLN A 212 -1.96 -18.49 18.23
CA GLN A 212 -3.20 -19.14 18.68
C GLN A 212 -4.44 -18.25 18.51
N LEU A 213 -4.34 -16.96 18.91
CA LEU A 213 -5.42 -16.00 18.73
C LEU A 213 -5.77 -15.81 17.24
N ARG A 214 -4.78 -15.72 16.35
CA ARG A 214 -5.00 -15.60 14.90
C ARG A 214 -5.73 -16.81 14.34
N ASP A 215 -5.29 -18.01 14.70
CA ASP A 215 -5.90 -19.26 14.24
C ASP A 215 -7.35 -19.39 14.71
N GLU A 216 -7.63 -19.07 15.97
CA GLU A 216 -8.98 -19.14 16.53
C GLU A 216 -9.92 -18.12 15.87
N ILE A 217 -9.46 -16.89 15.67
CA ILE A 217 -10.20 -15.85 14.95
C ILE A 217 -10.52 -16.31 13.51
N ALA A 218 -9.54 -16.82 12.78
CA ALA A 218 -9.71 -17.25 11.40
C ALA A 218 -10.70 -18.42 11.28
N GLN A 219 -10.60 -19.43 12.16
CA GLN A 219 -11.51 -20.56 12.19
C GLN A 219 -12.95 -20.14 12.54
N GLY A 220 -13.10 -19.25 13.52
CA GLY A 220 -14.40 -18.73 13.91
C GLY A 220 -15.05 -17.91 12.80
N GLN A 221 -14.29 -17.06 12.14
CA GLN A 221 -14.76 -16.27 11.00
C GLN A 221 -15.20 -17.17 9.83
N TYR A 222 -14.42 -18.20 9.52
CA TYR A 222 -14.78 -19.21 8.51
C TYR A 222 -16.13 -19.88 8.81
N LYS A 223 -16.39 -20.25 10.08
CA LYS A 223 -17.66 -20.86 10.50
C LYS A 223 -18.85 -19.91 10.29
N ILE A 224 -18.69 -18.62 10.58
CA ILE A 224 -19.75 -17.63 10.35
C ILE A 224 -20.01 -17.47 8.85
N GLN A 225 -18.97 -17.29 8.04
CA GLN A 225 -19.08 -17.06 6.60
C GLN A 225 -19.73 -18.24 5.86
N ASN A 226 -19.46 -19.46 6.29
CA ASN A 226 -20.00 -20.67 5.68
C ASN A 226 -21.29 -21.16 6.34
N SER A 227 -21.89 -20.34 7.22
CA SER A 227 -23.15 -20.68 7.92
C SER A 227 -23.10 -22.00 8.71
N THR A 228 -21.91 -22.37 9.21
CA THR A 228 -21.69 -23.61 9.99
C THR A 228 -21.63 -23.34 11.50
N ALA A 229 -21.75 -22.09 11.92
CA ALA A 229 -21.79 -21.72 13.33
C ALA A 229 -23.15 -22.04 13.95
N GLU A 230 -23.18 -22.76 15.08
CA GLU A 230 -24.41 -23.04 15.83
C GLU A 230 -25.10 -21.78 16.35
N ASN A 231 -24.31 -20.80 16.83
CA ASN A 231 -24.78 -19.48 17.25
C ASN A 231 -23.86 -18.39 16.67
N PRO A 232 -24.17 -17.86 15.48
CA PRO A 232 -23.33 -16.86 14.81
C PRO A 232 -23.10 -15.60 15.62
N THR A 233 -24.12 -15.13 16.35
CA THR A 233 -24.03 -13.90 17.14
C THR A 233 -23.12 -14.05 18.35
N ALA A 234 -23.23 -15.15 19.09
CA ALA A 234 -22.37 -15.41 20.23
C ALA A 234 -20.90 -15.63 19.78
N LEU A 235 -20.72 -16.35 18.65
CA LEU A 235 -19.40 -16.54 18.07
C LEU A 235 -18.79 -15.21 17.61
N ALA A 236 -19.57 -14.33 17.00
CA ALA A 236 -19.11 -13.01 16.56
C ALA A 236 -18.65 -12.13 17.75
N GLN A 237 -19.37 -12.16 18.87
CA GLN A 237 -18.94 -11.47 20.09
C GLN A 237 -17.63 -12.03 20.63
N HIS A 238 -17.49 -13.35 20.69
CA HIS A 238 -16.26 -13.99 21.12
C HIS A 238 -15.07 -13.61 20.22
N LEU A 239 -15.26 -13.60 18.90
CA LEU A 239 -14.22 -13.16 17.98
C LEU A 239 -13.81 -11.69 18.19
N GLN A 240 -14.73 -10.82 18.55
CA GLN A 240 -14.42 -9.43 18.89
C GLN A 240 -13.53 -9.34 20.14
N GLU A 241 -13.81 -10.14 21.16
CA GLU A 241 -12.97 -10.22 22.37
C GLU A 241 -11.55 -10.72 22.04
N LEU A 242 -11.42 -11.75 21.20
CA LEU A 242 -10.13 -12.26 20.76
C LEU A 242 -9.32 -11.23 19.96
N ARG A 243 -9.98 -10.47 19.08
CA ARG A 243 -9.36 -9.36 18.32
C ARG A 243 -8.83 -8.28 19.25
N GLN A 244 -9.59 -7.93 20.30
CA GLN A 244 -9.13 -6.96 21.28
C GLN A 244 -7.93 -7.49 22.08
N GLN A 245 -7.95 -8.74 22.51
CA GLN A 245 -6.82 -9.37 23.22
C GLN A 245 -5.56 -9.39 22.35
N LYS A 246 -5.69 -9.74 21.06
CA LYS A 246 -4.59 -9.70 20.08
C LYS A 246 -3.98 -8.30 20.00
N LYS A 247 -4.84 -7.29 19.82
CA LYS A 247 -4.43 -5.89 19.72
C LYS A 247 -3.71 -5.41 20.99
N ASP A 248 -4.25 -5.70 22.16
CA ASP A 248 -3.65 -5.30 23.44
C ASP A 248 -2.25 -5.93 23.65
N LEU A 249 -2.07 -7.17 23.18
CA LEU A 249 -0.76 -7.83 23.20
C LEU A 249 0.21 -7.17 22.21
N GLU A 250 -0.21 -6.86 21.01
CA GLU A 250 0.61 -6.20 19.99
C GLU A 250 1.01 -4.80 20.44
N ASP A 251 0.09 -3.99 20.89
CA ASP A 251 0.34 -2.62 21.36
C ASP A 251 1.31 -2.56 22.57
N LYS A 252 1.36 -3.63 23.36
CA LYS A 252 2.27 -3.72 24.52
C LYS A 252 3.73 -3.91 24.12
N TYR A 253 4.00 -4.58 23.00
CA TYR A 253 5.37 -5.00 22.62
C TYR A 253 5.88 -4.30 21.36
N LEU A 254 5.01 -3.79 20.48
CA LEU A 254 5.44 -3.05 19.32
C LEU A 254 5.76 -1.59 19.70
N PRO A 255 6.98 -1.11 19.44
CA PRO A 255 7.36 0.28 19.74
C PRO A 255 6.62 1.29 18.85
N VAL A 256 6.03 0.83 17.75
CA VAL A 256 5.22 1.62 16.84
C VAL A 256 3.83 0.99 16.83
N GLY A 257 2.88 1.61 17.53
CA GLY A 257 1.47 1.23 17.47
C GLY A 257 0.97 1.22 16.01
N SER A 258 -0.09 0.50 15.74
CA SER A 258 -0.67 0.22 14.41
C SER A 258 -1.11 1.45 13.60
N GLY A 259 -0.82 2.69 14.04
CA GLY A 259 -1.24 3.92 13.39
C GLY A 259 -0.13 4.96 13.26
N PHE A 260 0.03 5.52 12.05
CA PHE A 260 0.82 6.72 11.84
C PHE A 260 0.14 7.92 12.51
N ASN A 261 0.94 8.75 13.20
CA ASN A 261 0.50 10.00 13.80
C ASN A 261 1.38 11.14 13.31
N PHE A 262 0.78 12.08 12.61
CA PHE A 262 1.49 13.19 11.98
C PHE A 262 2.30 14.02 12.96
N ASN A 263 1.75 14.39 14.11
CA ASN A 263 2.44 15.24 15.09
C ASN A 263 3.68 14.54 15.67
N LYS A 264 3.60 13.22 15.89
CA LYS A 264 4.75 12.44 16.34
C LYS A 264 5.83 12.37 15.27
N PHE A 265 5.45 12.18 14.01
CA PHE A 265 6.37 12.19 12.88
C PHE A 265 7.06 13.56 12.75
N GLN A 266 6.28 14.63 12.71
CA GLN A 266 6.79 16.01 12.56
C GLN A 266 7.82 16.36 13.64
N ALA A 267 7.60 15.89 14.88
CA ALA A 267 8.53 16.09 16.01
C ALA A 267 9.89 15.36 15.83
N THR A 268 10.00 14.42 14.87
CA THR A 268 11.27 13.73 14.57
C THR A 268 12.08 14.41 13.47
N LEU A 269 11.53 15.44 12.83
CA LEU A 269 12.21 16.15 11.75
C LEU A 269 13.19 17.19 12.26
N ASP A 270 14.38 17.22 11.67
CA ASP A 270 15.35 18.27 11.91
C ASP A 270 14.88 19.61 11.31
N LYS A 271 15.27 20.72 11.93
CA LYS A 271 14.85 22.08 11.51
C LYS A 271 15.32 22.51 10.11
N ASN A 272 16.34 21.83 9.59
CA ASN A 272 16.89 22.07 8.26
C ASN A 272 16.39 21.07 7.21
N THR A 273 15.46 20.19 7.57
CA THR A 273 14.91 19.15 6.68
C THR A 273 13.50 19.53 6.23
N ALA A 274 13.28 19.45 4.92
CA ALA A 274 11.94 19.45 4.32
C ALA A 274 11.62 18.06 3.77
N VAL A 275 10.35 17.69 3.84
CA VAL A 275 9.83 16.45 3.23
C VAL A 275 8.80 16.86 2.17
N ILE A 276 8.91 16.31 0.97
CA ILE A 276 7.87 16.40 -0.05
C ILE A 276 7.24 15.03 -0.19
N GLU A 277 5.95 14.95 0.06
CA GLU A 277 5.16 13.75 -0.16
C GLU A 277 4.12 13.99 -1.24
N TRP A 278 4.13 13.14 -2.27
CA TRP A 278 3.12 13.16 -3.33
C TRP A 278 2.05 12.10 -3.12
N TYR A 279 0.84 12.43 -3.52
CA TYR A 279 -0.27 11.48 -3.55
C TYR A 279 -1.16 11.71 -4.77
N ILE A 280 -1.34 10.67 -5.57
CA ILE A 280 -2.15 10.70 -6.80
C ILE A 280 -3.57 10.29 -6.45
N THR A 281 -4.51 11.21 -6.64
CA THR A 281 -5.95 11.00 -6.47
C THR A 281 -6.66 10.85 -7.82
N SER A 282 -7.95 10.58 -7.82
CA SER A 282 -8.76 10.60 -9.04
C SER A 282 -8.99 12.02 -9.60
N SER A 283 -8.79 13.06 -8.78
CA SER A 283 -9.00 14.47 -9.15
C SER A 283 -7.70 15.22 -9.46
N GLY A 284 -6.54 14.62 -9.20
CA GLY A 284 -5.26 15.27 -9.44
C GLY A 284 -4.13 14.78 -8.55
N LEU A 285 -3.07 15.54 -8.54
CA LEU A 285 -1.89 15.31 -7.73
C LEU A 285 -1.91 16.23 -6.51
N GLU A 286 -1.85 15.64 -5.34
CA GLU A 286 -1.67 16.32 -4.07
C GLU A 286 -0.20 16.26 -3.67
N THR A 287 0.35 17.40 -3.25
CA THR A 287 1.72 17.49 -2.75
C THR A 287 1.70 18.10 -1.37
N PHE A 288 2.29 17.40 -0.42
CA PHE A 288 2.44 17.84 0.96
C PHE A 288 3.90 18.24 1.19
N ILE A 289 4.10 19.46 1.66
CA ILE A 289 5.40 20.00 2.05
C ILE A 289 5.41 20.06 3.58
N ILE A 290 6.27 19.27 4.19
CA ILE A 290 6.31 19.04 5.63
C ILE A 290 7.66 19.50 6.17
N THR A 291 7.65 20.29 7.22
CA THR A 291 8.83 20.69 7.99
C THR A 291 8.58 20.43 9.48
N SER A 292 9.59 20.61 10.31
CA SER A 292 9.47 20.43 11.77
C SER A 292 8.36 21.24 12.45
N ASP A 293 7.89 22.33 11.81
CA ASP A 293 6.94 23.29 12.37
C ASP A 293 5.78 23.65 11.44
N ASN A 294 5.75 23.11 10.20
CA ASN A 294 4.72 23.46 9.24
C ASN A 294 4.30 22.28 8.36
N LEU A 295 3.04 22.28 7.93
CA LEU A 295 2.47 21.44 6.89
C LEU A 295 1.80 22.35 5.87
N GLN A 296 2.19 22.27 4.61
CA GLN A 296 1.55 22.96 3.50
C GLN A 296 1.13 21.98 2.44
N ARG A 297 -0.06 22.19 1.91
CA ARG A 297 -0.57 21.42 0.78
C ARG A 297 -0.51 22.26 -0.49
N PHE A 298 0.00 21.67 -1.55
CA PHE A 298 -0.08 22.19 -2.91
C PHE A 298 -0.95 21.26 -3.75
N HIS A 299 -2.07 21.79 -4.23
CA HIS A 299 -2.94 21.06 -5.15
C HIS A 299 -2.60 21.46 -6.58
N SER A 300 -2.05 20.53 -7.33
CA SER A 300 -1.94 20.68 -8.77
C SER A 300 -3.32 20.37 -9.36
N SER A 301 -4.08 21.43 -9.72
CA SER A 301 -5.34 21.28 -10.45
C SER A 301 -5.00 20.71 -11.83
N THR A 302 -4.85 19.41 -11.87
CA THR A 302 -4.67 18.71 -13.12
C THR A 302 -6.04 18.66 -13.80
N SER A 303 -6.16 19.35 -14.93
CA SER A 303 -7.20 19.00 -15.89
C SER A 303 -7.11 17.50 -16.16
N THR A 304 -8.19 16.85 -16.56
CA THR A 304 -8.17 15.46 -17.03
C THR A 304 -7.04 15.20 -18.02
N ASP A 305 -6.61 16.23 -18.75
CA ASP A 305 -5.52 16.21 -19.71
C ASP A 305 -4.13 16.05 -19.05
N ASN A 306 -3.88 16.63 -17.88
CA ASN A 306 -2.60 16.49 -17.18
C ASN A 306 -2.45 15.13 -16.48
N LEU A 307 -3.53 14.57 -15.94
CA LEU A 307 -3.50 13.21 -15.38
C LEU A 307 -3.26 12.18 -16.51
N LYS A 308 -3.85 12.43 -17.69
CA LYS A 308 -3.58 11.65 -18.91
C LYS A 308 -2.12 11.85 -19.36
N ALA A 309 -1.64 13.09 -19.43
CA ALA A 309 -0.25 13.38 -19.78
C ALA A 309 0.75 12.72 -18.81
N PHE A 310 0.42 12.68 -17.51
CA PHE A 310 1.22 11.95 -16.53
C PHE A 310 1.22 10.44 -16.77
N THR A 311 0.06 9.86 -17.06
CA THR A 311 -0.06 8.42 -17.38
C THR A 311 0.69 8.08 -18.67
N ASP A 312 0.55 8.91 -19.71
CA ASP A 312 1.25 8.74 -20.99
C ASP A 312 2.77 8.88 -20.83
N CYS A 313 3.22 9.83 -20.00
CA CYS A 313 4.64 10.01 -19.66
C CYS A 313 5.23 8.77 -19.00
N ASN A 314 4.55 8.20 -17.99
CA ASN A 314 4.97 6.98 -17.31
C ASN A 314 5.04 5.78 -18.27
N PHE A 315 4.01 5.60 -19.08
CA PHE A 315 3.95 4.49 -20.01
C PHE A 315 5.10 4.56 -21.03
N ASN A 316 5.31 5.73 -21.64
CA ASN A 316 6.37 5.94 -22.63
C ASN A 316 7.76 5.77 -22.01
N TYR A 317 7.96 6.22 -20.76
CA TYR A 317 9.22 6.08 -20.03
C TYR A 317 9.57 4.60 -19.80
N LEU A 318 8.61 3.80 -19.37
CA LEU A 318 8.82 2.37 -19.12
C LEU A 318 8.97 1.58 -20.41
N ASP A 319 8.12 1.85 -21.40
CA ASP A 319 8.19 1.17 -22.70
C ASP A 319 9.55 1.39 -23.36
N ALA A 320 10.06 2.62 -23.35
CA ALA A 320 11.40 2.93 -23.85
C ALA A 320 12.51 2.22 -23.06
N TYR A 321 12.42 2.15 -21.74
CA TYR A 321 13.40 1.48 -20.89
C TYR A 321 13.55 -0.02 -21.24
N TYR A 322 12.43 -0.71 -21.47
CA TYR A 322 12.44 -2.15 -21.77
C TYR A 322 12.68 -2.46 -23.25
N SER A 323 12.22 -1.61 -24.16
CA SER A 323 12.31 -1.87 -25.60
C SER A 323 13.60 -1.32 -26.24
N ASN A 324 14.09 -0.14 -25.80
CA ASN A 324 15.25 0.54 -26.38
C ASN A 324 15.95 1.47 -25.35
N LYS A 325 16.93 0.94 -24.64
CA LYS A 325 17.64 1.70 -23.59
C LYS A 325 18.39 2.93 -24.10
N ASP A 326 18.85 2.94 -25.34
CA ASP A 326 19.54 4.10 -25.91
C ASP A 326 18.54 5.23 -26.20
N GLU A 327 17.39 4.92 -26.78
CA GLU A 327 16.31 5.88 -26.95
C GLU A 327 15.78 6.40 -25.61
N TRP A 328 15.68 5.52 -24.59
CA TRP A 328 15.30 5.91 -23.23
C TRP A 328 16.29 6.94 -22.65
N LYS A 329 17.61 6.73 -22.81
CA LYS A 329 18.64 7.67 -22.35
C LYS A 329 18.55 9.02 -23.07
N ASP A 330 18.39 9.00 -24.39
CA ASP A 330 18.29 10.21 -25.21
C ASP A 330 17.07 11.05 -24.85
N ASN A 331 15.95 10.39 -24.52
CA ASN A 331 14.69 11.04 -24.14
C ASN A 331 14.61 11.42 -22.64
N LEU A 332 15.52 10.93 -21.80
CA LEU A 332 15.46 11.16 -20.34
C LEU A 332 15.40 12.65 -19.97
N PRO A 333 16.20 13.58 -20.54
CA PRO A 333 16.10 15.00 -20.21
C PRO A 333 14.74 15.60 -20.56
N SER A 334 14.16 15.21 -21.69
CA SER A 334 12.84 15.67 -22.13
C SER A 334 11.73 15.16 -21.21
N ASN A 335 11.80 13.88 -20.84
CA ASN A 335 10.84 13.26 -19.92
C ASN A 335 10.87 13.90 -18.52
N LEU A 336 12.07 14.17 -18.00
CA LEU A 336 12.22 14.86 -16.72
C LEU A 336 11.72 16.30 -16.76
N ASN A 337 11.92 17.01 -17.87
CA ASN A 337 11.40 18.36 -18.06
C ASN A 337 9.87 18.39 -18.10
N GLN A 338 9.26 17.45 -18.81
CA GLN A 338 7.82 17.28 -18.82
C GLN A 338 7.29 16.94 -17.43
N LEU A 339 7.94 16.03 -16.71
CA LEU A 339 7.57 15.62 -15.36
C LEU A 339 7.68 16.79 -14.38
N ALA A 340 8.76 17.60 -14.44
CA ALA A 340 8.92 18.79 -13.61
C ALA A 340 7.76 19.78 -13.78
N GLY A 341 7.28 19.96 -15.03
CA GLY A 341 6.10 20.76 -15.33
C GLY A 341 4.81 20.17 -14.77
N ILE A 342 4.59 18.86 -14.92
CA ILE A 342 3.41 18.16 -14.38
C ILE A 342 3.37 18.26 -12.85
N LEU A 343 4.51 18.07 -12.19
CA LEU A 343 4.65 18.16 -10.73
C LEU A 343 4.61 19.58 -10.21
N ASN A 344 4.72 20.59 -11.06
CA ASN A 344 4.83 22.01 -10.67
C ASN A 344 6.00 22.27 -9.70
N ILE A 345 7.15 21.62 -9.95
CA ILE A 345 8.26 21.59 -8.99
C ILE A 345 8.79 22.99 -8.63
N GLU A 346 8.77 23.94 -9.57
CA GLU A 346 9.17 25.32 -9.34
C GLU A 346 8.31 26.02 -8.28
N GLU A 347 7.00 25.79 -8.30
CA GLU A 347 6.09 26.39 -7.31
C GLU A 347 6.23 25.68 -5.95
N ILE A 348 6.46 24.38 -5.95
CA ILE A 348 6.67 23.62 -4.72
C ILE A 348 7.93 24.07 -3.99
N ILE A 349 9.05 24.29 -4.72
CA ILE A 349 10.30 24.76 -4.11
C ILE A 349 10.13 26.12 -3.43
N LYS A 350 9.31 27.01 -3.98
CA LYS A 350 9.05 28.32 -3.36
C LYS A 350 8.35 28.23 -2.00
N LEU A 351 7.66 27.13 -1.74
CA LEU A 351 6.97 26.87 -0.47
C LEU A 351 7.91 26.29 0.60
N ILE A 352 9.09 25.81 0.21
CA ILE A 352 10.09 25.26 1.13
C ILE A 352 10.83 26.41 1.81
N PRO A 353 10.92 26.43 3.15
CA PRO A 353 11.67 27.45 3.87
C PRO A 353 13.16 27.48 3.48
N LYS A 354 13.75 28.67 3.33
CA LYS A 354 15.13 28.85 2.88
C LYS A 354 16.21 28.26 3.83
N ASN A 355 15.85 27.99 5.06
CA ASN A 355 16.73 27.34 6.03
C ASN A 355 16.80 25.81 5.86
N CYS A 356 15.97 25.23 5.02
CA CYS A 356 16.04 23.81 4.72
C CYS A 356 17.19 23.55 3.75
N SER A 357 18.17 22.82 4.24
CA SER A 357 19.37 22.40 3.47
C SER A 357 19.32 20.93 3.04
N HIS A 358 18.41 20.14 3.60
CA HIS A 358 18.15 18.75 3.26
C HIS A 358 16.71 18.55 2.79
N LEU A 359 16.52 17.71 1.76
CA LEU A 359 15.21 17.36 1.23
C LEU A 359 15.01 15.86 1.26
N THR A 360 13.87 15.39 1.78
CA THR A 360 13.43 14.00 1.63
C THR A 360 12.22 13.94 0.69
N LEU A 361 12.31 13.08 -0.31
CA LEU A 361 11.25 12.85 -1.30
C LEU A 361 10.51 11.55 -0.94
N ILE A 362 9.19 11.63 -0.91
CA ILE A 362 8.29 10.48 -0.71
C ILE A 362 7.39 10.38 -1.93
N PRO A 363 7.83 9.65 -2.96
CA PRO A 363 7.07 9.45 -4.18
C PRO A 363 5.80 8.62 -3.92
N HIS A 364 4.89 8.63 -4.91
CA HIS A 364 3.71 7.78 -4.91
C HIS A 364 3.60 7.03 -6.23
N ARG A 365 3.44 5.72 -6.18
CA ARG A 365 3.27 4.85 -7.35
C ARG A 365 4.42 5.01 -8.37
N TYR A 366 4.09 5.28 -9.62
CA TYR A 366 5.04 5.43 -10.72
C TYR A 366 6.11 6.51 -10.51
N LEU A 367 5.91 7.45 -9.59
CA LEU A 367 6.93 8.47 -9.28
C LEU A 367 8.21 7.85 -8.71
N HIS A 368 8.14 6.67 -8.11
CA HIS A 368 9.33 5.94 -7.64
C HIS A 368 10.28 5.53 -8.76
N LEU A 369 9.80 5.46 -10.01
CA LEU A 369 10.62 5.07 -11.17
C LEU A 369 11.48 6.20 -11.72
N PHE A 370 11.21 7.44 -11.32
CA PHE A 370 11.92 8.60 -11.83
C PHE A 370 12.98 9.10 -10.86
N PRO A 371 14.13 9.58 -11.37
CA PRO A 371 15.14 10.26 -10.56
C PRO A 371 14.66 11.68 -10.21
N LEU A 372 13.69 11.79 -9.29
CA LEU A 372 13.05 13.08 -8.96
C LEU A 372 14.04 14.14 -8.45
N HIS A 373 15.15 13.72 -7.84
CA HIS A 373 16.22 14.62 -7.42
C HIS A 373 16.91 15.33 -8.61
N ALA A 374 16.83 14.75 -9.80
CA ALA A 374 17.38 15.30 -11.05
C ALA A 374 16.34 16.05 -11.90
N LEU A 375 15.19 16.44 -11.33
CA LEU A 375 14.22 17.27 -12.03
C LEU A 375 14.86 18.62 -12.38
N PRO A 376 14.80 19.05 -13.67
CA PRO A 376 15.39 20.32 -14.10
C PRO A 376 14.57 21.52 -13.64
N LEU A 377 15.25 22.61 -13.38
CA LEU A 377 14.68 23.89 -12.97
C LEU A 377 14.93 24.97 -14.04
N SER A 378 14.16 26.05 -13.99
CA SER A 378 14.20 27.12 -14.99
C SER A 378 15.53 27.89 -15.04
N ASP A 379 16.33 27.82 -13.97
CA ASP A 379 17.66 28.42 -13.88
C ASP A 379 18.81 27.51 -14.37
N ASN A 380 18.49 26.44 -15.07
CA ASN A 380 19.40 25.40 -15.56
C ASN A 380 20.09 24.59 -14.45
N SER A 381 19.61 24.64 -13.22
CA SER A 381 20.01 23.74 -12.14
C SER A 381 19.04 22.55 -12.03
N PHE A 382 19.40 21.57 -11.20
CA PHE A 382 18.54 20.46 -10.84
C PHE A 382 17.98 20.66 -9.42
N LEU A 383 16.93 19.90 -9.10
CA LEU A 383 16.32 19.97 -7.76
C LEU A 383 17.37 19.71 -6.66
N CYS A 384 18.25 18.72 -6.84
CA CYS A 384 19.30 18.42 -5.86
C CYS A 384 20.30 19.57 -5.62
N ASP A 385 20.53 20.46 -6.59
CA ASP A 385 21.46 21.57 -6.45
C ASP A 385 20.94 22.65 -5.45
N LYS A 386 19.65 22.61 -5.12
CA LYS A 386 19.05 23.55 -4.16
C LYS A 386 19.26 23.13 -2.70
N PHE A 387 19.69 21.90 -2.44
CA PHE A 387 19.80 21.35 -1.10
C PHE A 387 21.23 20.89 -0.82
N PRO A 388 22.08 21.73 -0.20
CA PRO A 388 23.50 21.44 -0.01
C PRO A 388 23.77 20.24 0.91
N ASP A 389 22.87 19.88 1.82
CA ASP A 389 22.96 18.68 2.64
C ASP A 389 22.36 17.44 1.94
N GLY A 390 21.96 17.59 0.68
CA GLY A 390 21.53 16.51 -0.21
C GLY A 390 20.03 16.29 -0.27
N VAL A 391 19.67 15.35 -1.17
CA VAL A 391 18.30 14.88 -1.37
C VAL A 391 18.25 13.38 -1.11
N SER A 392 17.33 12.95 -0.27
CA SER A 392 17.09 11.55 0.08
C SER A 392 15.69 11.09 -0.34
N TYR A 393 15.45 9.79 -0.30
CA TYR A 393 14.15 9.18 -0.56
C TYR A 393 13.70 8.38 0.64
N ALA A 394 12.38 8.35 0.86
CA ALA A 394 11.76 7.44 1.80
C ALA A 394 10.49 6.85 1.18
N PRO A 395 10.14 5.59 1.51
CA PRO A 395 8.91 4.98 1.02
C PRO A 395 7.65 5.64 1.60
N SER A 396 7.72 6.09 2.87
CA SER A 396 6.63 6.75 3.59
C SER A 396 7.15 7.57 4.77
N CYS A 397 6.32 8.49 5.27
CA CYS A 397 6.60 9.24 6.49
C CYS A 397 6.73 8.30 7.72
N GLN A 398 5.93 7.24 7.77
CA GLN A 398 5.97 6.26 8.86
C GLN A 398 7.33 5.56 8.96
N LEU A 399 7.88 5.11 7.83
CA LEU A 399 9.20 4.48 7.80
C LEU A 399 10.33 5.49 8.06
N LEU A 400 10.20 6.71 7.53
CA LEU A 400 11.13 7.79 7.83
C LEU A 400 11.17 8.11 9.34
N GLN A 401 10.01 8.16 9.99
CA GLN A 401 9.91 8.34 11.45
C GLN A 401 10.69 7.27 12.21
N GLN A 402 10.54 6.01 11.81
CA GLN A 402 11.27 4.91 12.45
C GLN A 402 12.78 5.04 12.29
N LEU A 403 13.24 5.44 11.11
CA LEU A 403 14.65 5.70 10.85
C LEU A 403 15.18 6.87 11.71
N ASN A 404 14.41 7.93 11.86
CA ASN A 404 14.81 9.10 12.67
C ASN A 404 14.88 8.79 14.17
N LEU A 405 14.06 7.86 14.65
CA LEU A 405 14.06 7.44 16.05
C LEU A 405 15.20 6.46 16.39
N ARG A 406 15.85 5.85 15.39
CA ARG A 406 16.98 4.93 15.62
C ARG A 406 18.22 5.68 16.10
N GLN A 407 18.88 5.14 17.14
CA GLN A 407 20.19 5.65 17.54
C GLN A 407 21.23 5.38 16.45
N ARG A 408 21.88 6.45 15.99
CA ARG A 408 22.93 6.36 14.98
C ARG A 408 24.26 6.00 15.65
N VAL A 409 24.75 4.77 15.39
CA VAL A 409 26.10 4.36 15.80
C VAL A 409 27.17 4.92 14.85
N ASN A 410 28.39 5.09 15.35
CA ASN A 410 29.51 5.52 14.51
C ASN A 410 29.93 4.40 13.54
N PHE A 411 30.44 4.76 12.37
CA PHE A 411 31.05 3.81 11.44
C PHE A 411 32.35 3.25 12.04
N LYS A 412 32.35 1.96 12.39
CA LYS A 412 33.52 1.28 12.94
C LYS A 412 33.88 0.02 12.18
N SER A 413 32.89 -0.69 11.67
CA SER A 413 33.05 -2.00 11.04
C SER A 413 32.37 -2.02 9.67
N LEU A 414 33.01 -2.68 8.70
CA LEU A 414 32.56 -2.91 7.35
C LEU A 414 32.32 -4.40 7.11
N PHE A 415 31.20 -4.74 6.49
CA PHE A 415 31.02 -6.01 5.81
C PHE A 415 30.80 -5.73 4.31
N ALA A 416 31.53 -6.43 3.43
CA ALA A 416 31.41 -6.22 2.00
C ALA A 416 31.33 -7.53 1.20
N ILE A 417 30.54 -7.49 0.12
CA ILE A 417 30.51 -8.47 -0.98
C ILE A 417 31.21 -7.83 -2.16
N GLN A 418 32.22 -8.52 -2.72
CA GLN A 418 33.08 -8.01 -3.77
C GLN A 418 33.12 -8.95 -4.96
N ASN A 419 32.56 -8.51 -6.11
CA ASN A 419 32.70 -9.16 -7.41
C ASN A 419 32.49 -10.69 -7.40
N PRO A 420 31.33 -11.20 -6.95
CA PRO A 420 31.09 -12.64 -6.82
C PRO A 420 31.17 -13.40 -8.15
N THR A 421 30.84 -12.73 -9.25
CA THR A 421 30.79 -13.28 -10.61
C THR A 421 32.10 -13.15 -11.37
N GLU A 422 33.04 -12.38 -10.84
CA GLU A 422 34.39 -12.15 -11.39
C GLU A 422 34.41 -11.43 -12.75
N ASP A 423 33.34 -10.76 -13.15
CA ASP A 423 33.17 -10.09 -14.45
C ASP A 423 32.93 -8.57 -14.36
N LEU A 424 33.05 -7.98 -13.16
CA LEU A 424 32.89 -6.55 -12.91
C LEU A 424 34.22 -5.83 -12.75
N ASP A 425 34.61 -5.00 -13.75
CA ASP A 425 35.95 -4.42 -13.88
C ASP A 425 36.37 -3.51 -12.72
N TYR A 426 35.46 -2.70 -12.14
CA TYR A 426 35.82 -1.66 -11.15
C TYR A 426 35.47 -2.02 -9.70
N THR A 427 34.80 -3.11 -9.48
CA THR A 427 34.30 -3.56 -8.18
C THR A 427 35.42 -3.81 -7.18
N ASP A 428 36.52 -4.37 -7.64
CA ASP A 428 37.69 -4.65 -6.79
C ASP A 428 38.29 -3.32 -6.27
N LEU A 429 38.46 -2.33 -7.14
CA LEU A 429 38.97 -1.00 -6.77
C LEU A 429 38.03 -0.26 -5.83
N GLU A 430 36.71 -0.36 -6.07
CA GLU A 430 35.67 0.24 -5.24
C GLU A 430 35.77 -0.28 -3.82
N VAL A 431 35.69 -1.61 -3.64
CA VAL A 431 35.72 -2.24 -2.31
C VAL A 431 37.04 -2.06 -1.59
N GLU A 432 38.18 -2.14 -2.30
CA GLU A 432 39.49 -1.86 -1.74
C GLU A 432 39.59 -0.44 -1.21
N THR A 433 39.11 0.54 -1.99
CA THR A 433 39.13 1.95 -1.58
C THR A 433 38.31 2.17 -0.32
N ILE A 434 37.05 1.68 -0.29
CA ILE A 434 36.16 1.81 0.86
C ILE A 434 36.72 1.08 2.08
N SER A 435 37.23 -0.13 1.89
CA SER A 435 37.76 -0.96 2.97
C SER A 435 38.96 -0.34 3.67
N SER A 436 39.72 0.52 2.98
CA SER A 436 40.85 1.25 3.55
C SER A 436 40.45 2.22 4.67
N LEU A 437 39.17 2.64 4.70
CA LEU A 437 38.60 3.55 5.69
C LEU A 437 38.24 2.86 7.02
N PHE A 438 38.23 1.52 7.03
CA PHE A 438 37.81 0.72 8.19
C PHE A 438 38.93 -0.14 8.73
N ALA A 439 39.14 -0.07 10.04
CA ALA A 439 40.09 -0.95 10.73
C ALA A 439 39.53 -2.36 10.95
N ASP A 440 38.22 -2.44 11.24
CA ASP A 440 37.48 -3.68 11.42
C ASP A 440 36.65 -3.94 10.15
N LYS A 441 36.97 -5.03 9.45
CA LYS A 441 36.33 -5.33 8.16
C LYS A 441 36.31 -6.82 7.87
N GLU A 442 35.21 -7.27 7.29
CA GLU A 442 35.03 -8.60 6.70
C GLU A 442 34.64 -8.43 5.24
N ILE A 443 35.38 -9.08 4.32
CA ILE A 443 35.13 -8.99 2.89
C ILE A 443 35.04 -10.40 2.32
N LEU A 444 33.88 -10.73 1.76
CA LEU A 444 33.70 -11.92 0.94
C LEU A 444 33.93 -11.53 -0.52
N SER A 445 34.97 -12.08 -1.13
CA SER A 445 35.37 -11.71 -2.49
C SER A 445 35.30 -12.88 -3.46
N LYS A 446 34.87 -12.60 -4.68
CA LYS A 446 34.89 -13.54 -5.81
C LYS A 446 34.18 -14.86 -5.45
N LYS A 447 34.75 -16.02 -5.74
CA LYS A 447 34.18 -17.35 -5.45
C LYS A 447 33.87 -17.59 -3.97
N GLN A 448 34.48 -16.85 -3.06
CA GLN A 448 34.20 -16.92 -1.62
C GLN A 448 32.89 -16.19 -1.26
N ALA A 449 32.45 -15.26 -2.07
CA ALA A 449 31.21 -14.53 -1.88
C ALA A 449 29.99 -15.36 -2.32
N ASN A 450 29.77 -16.52 -1.70
CA ASN A 450 28.67 -17.45 -1.97
C ASN A 450 27.67 -17.51 -0.81
N GLN A 451 26.51 -18.12 -1.04
CA GLN A 451 25.42 -18.21 -0.06
C GLN A 451 25.85 -18.88 1.26
N THR A 452 26.69 -19.92 1.18
CA THR A 452 27.18 -20.62 2.38
C THR A 452 28.07 -19.72 3.22
N ALA A 453 29.01 -19.01 2.60
CA ALA A 453 29.91 -18.09 3.29
C ALA A 453 29.12 -16.89 3.89
N LEU A 454 28.12 -16.39 3.16
CA LEU A 454 27.22 -15.32 3.66
C LEU A 454 26.47 -15.78 4.93
N SER A 455 25.93 -16.99 4.92
CA SER A 455 25.26 -17.56 6.09
C SER A 455 26.19 -17.78 7.27
N GLN A 456 27.43 -18.19 7.02
CA GLN A 456 28.47 -18.35 8.07
C GLN A 456 28.91 -16.99 8.64
N ALA A 457 28.85 -15.92 7.86
CA ALA A 457 29.21 -14.58 8.27
C ALA A 457 28.06 -13.80 8.95
N SER A 458 26.94 -14.48 9.30
CA SER A 458 25.76 -13.80 9.87
C SER A 458 26.07 -12.98 11.12
N SER A 459 26.98 -13.42 12.00
CA SER A 459 27.38 -12.64 13.17
C SER A 459 28.16 -11.37 12.83
N GLN A 460 29.01 -11.40 11.81
CA GLN A 460 29.75 -10.25 11.30
C GLN A 460 28.80 -9.24 10.63
N ILE A 461 27.85 -9.72 9.85
CA ILE A 461 26.79 -8.90 9.24
C ILE A 461 25.98 -8.17 10.32
N GLN A 462 25.56 -8.88 11.37
CA GLN A 462 24.79 -8.29 12.47
C GLN A 462 25.56 -7.22 13.26
N GLN A 463 26.88 -7.32 13.32
CA GLN A 463 27.76 -6.37 14.02
C GLN A 463 28.24 -5.23 13.13
N ALA A 464 28.15 -5.37 11.81
CA ALA A 464 28.60 -4.36 10.85
C ALA A 464 27.75 -3.08 10.93
N ASN A 465 28.44 -1.93 10.93
CA ASN A 465 27.78 -0.63 10.89
C ASN A 465 27.63 -0.12 9.45
N TYR A 466 28.39 -0.65 8.52
CA TYR A 466 28.37 -0.35 7.10
C TYR A 466 28.40 -1.65 6.30
N LEU A 467 27.41 -1.85 5.44
CA LEU A 467 27.36 -2.96 4.51
C LEU A 467 27.54 -2.44 3.09
N HIS A 468 28.37 -3.13 2.28
CA HIS A 468 28.63 -2.76 0.90
C HIS A 468 28.51 -3.98 -0.01
N PHE A 469 27.54 -3.95 -0.93
CA PHE A 469 27.32 -5.02 -1.91
C PHE A 469 27.72 -4.50 -3.29
N SER A 470 28.86 -4.94 -3.80
CA SER A 470 29.37 -4.60 -5.13
C SER A 470 29.32 -5.85 -6.00
N CYS A 471 28.19 -6.04 -6.69
CA CYS A 471 27.82 -7.25 -7.40
C CYS A 471 26.73 -6.98 -8.47
N HIS A 472 26.34 -7.98 -9.24
CA HIS A 472 25.13 -7.88 -10.06
C HIS A 472 23.85 -7.92 -9.22
N GLY A 473 22.82 -7.22 -9.68
CA GLY A 473 21.46 -7.27 -9.16
C GLY A 473 20.46 -7.47 -10.27
N THR A 474 19.33 -8.09 -9.95
CA THR A 474 18.21 -8.26 -10.87
C THR A 474 16.88 -8.10 -10.14
N PHE A 475 15.93 -7.46 -10.81
CA PHE A 475 14.58 -7.26 -10.29
C PHE A 475 13.58 -8.18 -11.00
N ASN A 476 12.78 -8.92 -10.22
CA ASN A 476 11.74 -9.82 -10.73
C ASN A 476 10.36 -9.17 -10.58
N LEU A 477 9.82 -8.66 -11.70
CA LEU A 477 8.50 -8.02 -11.74
C LEU A 477 7.33 -8.94 -11.36
N ASN A 478 7.45 -10.24 -11.64
CA ASN A 478 6.38 -11.20 -11.38
C ASN A 478 6.38 -11.69 -9.92
N SER A 479 7.54 -11.70 -9.30
CA SER A 479 7.76 -12.11 -7.91
C SER A 479 8.81 -11.19 -7.28
N PRO A 480 8.42 -10.00 -6.77
CA PRO A 480 9.37 -9.02 -6.22
C PRO A 480 10.27 -9.57 -5.12
N GLN A 481 9.81 -10.54 -4.33
CA GLN A 481 10.61 -11.20 -3.29
C GLN A 481 11.76 -12.04 -3.84
N ASP A 482 11.68 -12.48 -5.10
CA ASP A 482 12.72 -13.20 -5.81
C ASP A 482 13.74 -12.26 -6.48
N SER A 483 13.53 -10.93 -6.42
CA SER A 483 14.55 -9.95 -6.78
C SER A 483 15.78 -10.16 -5.92
N CYS A 484 16.98 -10.10 -6.51
CA CYS A 484 18.16 -10.58 -5.80
C CYS A 484 19.46 -9.91 -6.20
N LEU A 485 20.42 -9.98 -5.28
CA LEU A 485 21.83 -9.76 -5.53
C LEU A 485 22.50 -11.10 -5.87
N LEU A 486 23.27 -11.15 -6.95
CA LEU A 486 23.92 -12.35 -7.44
C LEU A 486 25.18 -12.63 -6.62
N LEU A 487 25.25 -13.82 -6.02
CA LEU A 487 26.44 -14.33 -5.34
C LEU A 487 27.20 -15.32 -6.24
N ALA A 488 28.34 -15.80 -5.76
CA ALA A 488 29.17 -16.74 -6.52
C ALA A 488 28.41 -18.03 -6.83
N GLY A 489 28.38 -18.40 -8.11
CA GLY A 489 27.65 -19.57 -8.62
C GLY A 489 26.15 -19.34 -8.79
N ALA A 490 25.66 -18.09 -8.70
CA ALA A 490 24.25 -17.78 -8.92
C ALA A 490 23.77 -18.03 -10.36
N VAL A 491 24.66 -17.99 -11.34
CA VAL A 491 24.35 -18.28 -12.74
C VAL A 491 25.01 -19.61 -13.14
N GLU A 492 24.22 -20.57 -13.59
CA GLU A 492 24.64 -21.87 -14.08
C GLU A 492 23.98 -22.14 -15.43
N ASN A 493 24.78 -22.42 -16.47
CA ASN A 493 24.27 -22.66 -17.84
C ASN A 493 23.34 -21.56 -18.37
N GLU A 494 23.64 -20.29 -18.08
CA GLU A 494 22.83 -19.11 -18.42
C GLU A 494 21.49 -19.01 -17.67
N GLU A 495 21.24 -19.90 -16.70
CA GLU A 495 20.04 -19.86 -15.85
C GLU A 495 20.37 -19.34 -14.44
N LEU A 496 19.47 -18.51 -13.88
CA LEU A 496 19.59 -17.96 -12.54
C LEU A 496 19.11 -18.99 -11.49
N ASN A 497 19.99 -19.31 -10.55
CA ASN A 497 19.68 -20.17 -9.40
C ASN A 497 19.45 -19.31 -8.15
N LEU A 498 18.19 -19.06 -7.82
CA LEU A 498 17.79 -18.23 -6.68
C LEU A 498 18.34 -18.73 -5.33
N ASN A 499 18.55 -20.04 -5.17
CA ASN A 499 19.12 -20.61 -3.93
C ASN A 499 20.60 -20.18 -3.71
N LYS A 500 21.23 -19.61 -4.72
CA LYS A 500 22.60 -19.09 -4.68
C LYS A 500 22.66 -17.58 -4.77
N CYS A 501 21.53 -16.90 -4.59
CA CYS A 501 21.41 -15.44 -4.56
C CYS A 501 21.07 -14.97 -3.14
N LEU A 502 21.28 -13.68 -2.89
CA LEU A 502 20.67 -13.00 -1.76
C LEU A 502 19.39 -12.34 -2.24
N THR A 503 18.24 -12.98 -2.00
CA THR A 503 16.95 -12.49 -2.43
C THR A 503 16.37 -11.45 -1.48
N LEU A 504 15.44 -10.61 -1.96
CA LEU A 504 14.68 -9.71 -1.11
C LEU A 504 13.94 -10.49 -0.01
N GLY A 505 13.40 -11.68 -0.33
CA GLY A 505 12.80 -12.58 0.65
C GLY A 505 13.73 -12.93 1.80
N ASN A 506 15.01 -13.21 1.52
CA ASN A 506 16.01 -13.52 2.56
C ASN A 506 16.27 -12.35 3.52
N LEU A 507 16.11 -11.09 3.06
CA LEU A 507 16.29 -9.91 3.93
C LEU A 507 15.20 -9.80 5.01
N PHE A 508 14.05 -10.43 4.80
CA PHE A 508 12.96 -10.50 5.79
C PHE A 508 13.06 -11.73 6.71
N GLU A 509 14.02 -12.63 6.48
CA GLU A 509 14.25 -13.78 7.36
C GLU A 509 14.91 -13.36 8.69
N ARG A 510 14.69 -14.20 9.71
CA ARG A 510 15.16 -13.94 11.08
C ARG A 510 16.67 -13.77 11.20
N ASP A 511 17.43 -14.43 10.34
CA ASP A 511 18.90 -14.48 10.43
C ASP A 511 19.55 -13.21 9.87
N PHE A 512 18.81 -12.39 9.10
CA PHE A 512 19.31 -11.15 8.53
C PHE A 512 18.96 -9.92 9.40
N ASN A 513 19.53 -9.86 10.60
CA ASN A 513 19.31 -8.78 11.55
C ASN A 513 20.38 -7.68 11.40
N LEU A 514 19.97 -6.46 11.02
CA LEU A 514 20.84 -5.31 10.79
C LEU A 514 20.71 -4.22 11.88
N ASN A 515 20.49 -4.59 13.14
CA ASN A 515 20.25 -3.61 14.21
C ASN A 515 21.42 -2.66 14.47
N GLN A 516 22.66 -3.06 14.17
CA GLN A 516 23.86 -2.23 14.29
C GLN A 516 24.19 -1.49 12.99
N CYS A 517 23.54 -1.83 11.90
CA CYS A 517 23.80 -1.23 10.60
C CYS A 517 23.26 0.19 10.51
N ARG A 518 24.11 1.09 10.03
CA ARG A 518 23.78 2.49 9.79
C ARG A 518 23.59 2.81 8.30
N LEU A 519 24.32 2.10 7.45
CA LEU A 519 24.30 2.33 6.00
C LEU A 519 24.51 1.01 5.26
N VAL A 520 23.63 0.78 4.28
CA VAL A 520 23.79 -0.26 3.27
C VAL A 520 23.98 0.42 1.92
N VAL A 521 25.02 0.04 1.18
CA VAL A 521 25.22 0.46 -0.20
C VAL A 521 25.04 -0.74 -1.11
N LEU A 522 24.13 -0.63 -2.06
CA LEU A 522 23.89 -1.59 -3.13
C LEU A 522 24.48 -1.02 -4.41
N SER A 523 25.76 -1.33 -4.68
CA SER A 523 26.44 -1.01 -5.94
C SER A 523 26.12 -2.13 -6.94
N ALA A 524 24.86 -2.17 -7.38
CA ALA A 524 24.33 -3.23 -8.24
C ALA A 524 23.24 -2.67 -9.16
N CYS A 525 23.02 -3.35 -10.30
CA CYS A 525 21.96 -2.99 -11.25
C CYS A 525 20.56 -3.25 -10.69
N GLU A 526 19.58 -2.52 -11.20
CA GLU A 526 18.13 -2.74 -10.95
C GLU A 526 17.68 -2.66 -9.48
N THR A 527 18.54 -2.24 -8.56
CA THR A 527 18.19 -2.12 -7.12
C THR A 527 17.20 -0.98 -6.81
N GLY A 528 16.97 -0.08 -7.76
CA GLY A 528 15.97 1.00 -7.63
C GLY A 528 14.66 0.72 -8.36
N LEU A 529 14.49 -0.47 -8.96
CA LEU A 529 13.22 -0.85 -9.60
C LEU A 529 12.20 -1.31 -8.56
N ILE A 530 10.93 -1.08 -8.88
CA ILE A 530 9.79 -1.45 -8.05
C ILE A 530 8.76 -2.23 -8.87
N ASP A 531 7.87 -2.92 -8.19
CA ASP A 531 6.70 -3.53 -8.81
C ASP A 531 5.69 -2.44 -9.25
N PHE A 532 5.75 -2.06 -10.52
CA PHE A 532 4.87 -1.05 -11.12
C PHE A 532 3.66 -1.64 -11.87
N GLN A 533 3.62 -2.96 -12.09
CA GLN A 533 2.50 -3.63 -12.76
C GLN A 533 1.27 -3.70 -11.87
N ASN A 534 1.48 -3.67 -10.57
CA ASN A 534 0.40 -3.64 -9.61
C ASN A 534 0.00 -2.19 -9.29
N THR A 535 -1.29 -1.93 -9.36
CA THR A 535 -1.89 -0.61 -9.05
C THR A 535 -1.93 -0.33 -7.55
N SER A 536 -1.32 -1.18 -6.73
CA SER A 536 -1.21 -0.99 -5.30
C SER A 536 -0.29 0.19 -4.98
N ASP A 537 -0.59 0.91 -3.90
CA ASP A 537 0.25 2.00 -3.40
C ASP A 537 1.49 1.44 -2.64
N GLU A 538 1.93 0.23 -3.02
CA GLU A 538 3.00 -0.52 -2.38
C GLU A 538 4.34 -0.27 -3.05
N TYR A 539 5.36 -0.01 -2.23
CA TYR A 539 6.75 0.04 -2.67
C TYR A 539 7.44 -1.27 -2.26
N ILE A 540 7.67 -2.15 -3.22
CA ILE A 540 8.45 -3.37 -3.02
C ILE A 540 9.56 -3.39 -4.06
N GLY A 541 10.79 -3.24 -3.61
CA GLY A 541 12.02 -3.25 -4.41
C GLY A 541 13.21 -3.63 -3.54
N LEU A 542 14.37 -3.90 -4.17
CA LEU A 542 15.62 -4.20 -3.45
C LEU A 542 16.13 -3.00 -2.67
#